data_af84dfedb4063854af7b0cd59906b047
#
_entry.id   af84dfedb4063854af7b0cd59906b047
#
_cell.length_a   1.000
_cell.length_b   1.000
_cell.length_c   1.000
_cell.angle_alpha   90.00
_cell.angle_beta   90.00
_cell.angle_gamma   90.00
#
_symmetry.space_group_name_H-M   'P 1'
#
loop_
_entity.id
_entity.type
_entity.pdbx_description
1 polymer ?
#
loop_
_entity_poly.entity_id
_entity_poly.type
_entity_poly.pdbx_seq_one_letter_code
_entity_poly.pdbx_strand_id
1 'polypeptide(L)'
;MHDPKNPYPHHSFDPPMSSEELEAAAAAEAAELTAAHDNALAEVQALKAQVADLTDQSLRAQAEAQNARRRADDEVAKVRKFAVESFAESLLPVIDSLEAALKIDNASAEQLREGTEATLRQLLSALERNKVVEVNPAAGARFDPTDQQAISMVPSEQEPNTVVHVLQKGYTIADRVLRPALVTVAAPK
;
A
#
# COMPACT_ATOMS: atom_id res chain seq x y z
N MET A 1 50.34 -81.90 -18.12
CA MET A 1 50.63 -81.32 -19.43
C MET A 1 49.54 -80.27 -19.66
N HIS A 2 49.88 -79.02 -19.71
CA HIS A 2 49.06 -77.85 -19.69
C HIS A 2 48.84 -77.41 -21.15
N ASP A 3 47.56 -77.28 -21.57
CA ASP A 3 47.23 -76.83 -22.91
C ASP A 3 46.92 -75.32 -22.84
N PRO A 4 47.55 -74.47 -23.65
CA PRO A 4 47.48 -73.02 -23.49
C PRO A 4 46.20 -72.42 -24.10
N LYS A 5 45.58 -71.55 -23.38
CA LYS A 5 44.44 -70.69 -23.64
C LYS A 5 44.40 -70.16 -25.11
N ASN A 6 43.26 -70.37 -25.71
CA ASN A 6 42.84 -69.63 -26.90
C ASN A 6 42.28 -68.24 -26.46
N PRO A 7 42.87 -67.10 -26.84
CA PRO A 7 42.45 -65.76 -26.38
C PRO A 7 41.45 -65.06 -27.32
N TYR A 8 40.80 -65.77 -28.25
CA TYR A 8 39.83 -65.11 -29.14
C TYR A 8 38.43 -65.43 -28.69
N PRO A 9 37.64 -64.42 -28.32
CA PRO A 9 36.23 -64.57 -28.02
C PRO A 9 35.56 -65.04 -29.35
N HIS A 10 34.80 -66.13 -29.25
CA HIS A 10 33.91 -66.58 -30.33
C HIS A 10 32.94 -65.42 -30.63
N HIS A 11 33.20 -64.65 -31.68
CA HIS A 11 32.15 -63.86 -32.28
C HIS A 11 31.15 -64.89 -32.87
N SER A 12 30.01 -65.02 -32.21
CA SER A 12 28.84 -65.63 -32.81
C SER A 12 28.48 -64.78 -33.99
N PHE A 13 28.79 -65.35 -35.21
CA PHE A 13 28.34 -64.76 -36.45
C PHE A 13 26.84 -65.03 -36.52
N ASP A 14 26.06 -64.03 -36.16
CA ASP A 14 24.62 -64.07 -36.40
C ASP A 14 24.42 -64.16 -37.90
N PRO A 15 23.63 -65.11 -38.39
CA PRO A 15 23.41 -65.24 -39.85
C PRO A 15 22.81 -63.90 -40.35
N PRO A 16 23.15 -63.48 -41.57
CA PRO A 16 22.61 -62.29 -42.17
C PRO A 16 21.08 -62.46 -42.25
N MET A 17 20.37 -61.40 -41.73
CA MET A 17 18.91 -61.38 -41.79
C MET A 17 18.38 -61.66 -43.15
N SER A 18 17.33 -62.44 -43.27
CA SER A 18 16.68 -62.70 -44.53
C SER A 18 16.04 -61.44 -45.13
N SER A 19 15.81 -61.38 -46.42
CA SER A 19 15.18 -60.26 -47.09
C SER A 19 13.80 -59.94 -46.50
N GLU A 20 13.04 -60.92 -46.06
CA GLU A 20 11.75 -60.81 -45.43
C GLU A 20 11.86 -60.18 -44.02
N GLU A 21 12.88 -60.53 -43.22
CA GLU A 21 13.15 -59.92 -41.91
C GLU A 21 13.58 -58.47 -42.02
N LEU A 22 14.36 -58.09 -43.04
CA LEU A 22 14.74 -56.71 -43.35
C LEU A 22 13.54 -55.88 -43.80
N GLU A 23 12.64 -56.41 -44.63
CA GLU A 23 11.40 -55.74 -45.02
C GLU A 23 10.44 -55.55 -43.80
N ALA A 24 10.31 -56.54 -42.94
CA ALA A 24 9.49 -56.46 -41.74
C ALA A 24 10.06 -55.46 -40.76
N ALA A 25 11.35 -55.36 -40.53
CA ALA A 25 12.01 -54.37 -39.68
C ALA A 25 11.84 -52.97 -40.25
N ALA A 26 12.01 -52.75 -41.53
CA ALA A 26 11.79 -51.46 -42.18
C ALA A 26 10.34 -51.04 -42.16
N ALA A 27 9.38 -51.96 -42.29
CA ALA A 27 7.95 -51.67 -42.14
C ALA A 27 7.57 -51.31 -40.69
N ALA A 28 8.17 -51.95 -39.68
CA ALA A 28 7.98 -51.65 -38.28
C ALA A 28 8.55 -50.26 -37.92
N GLU A 29 9.75 -49.94 -38.40
CA GLU A 29 10.37 -48.61 -38.20
C GLU A 29 9.56 -47.50 -38.88
N ALA A 30 9.05 -47.73 -40.09
CA ALA A 30 8.17 -46.78 -40.77
C ALA A 30 6.84 -46.57 -40.03
N ALA A 31 6.28 -47.64 -39.43
CA ALA A 31 5.08 -47.55 -38.62
C ALA A 31 5.30 -46.78 -37.29
N GLU A 32 6.45 -46.97 -36.63
CA GLU A 32 6.83 -46.20 -35.43
C GLU A 32 7.04 -44.73 -35.77
N LEU A 33 7.71 -44.42 -36.86
CA LEU A 33 7.91 -43.03 -37.30
C LEU A 33 6.60 -42.34 -37.66
N THR A 34 5.66 -42.99 -38.29
CA THR A 34 4.33 -42.45 -38.60
C THR A 34 3.53 -42.22 -37.31
N ALA A 35 3.54 -43.15 -36.37
CA ALA A 35 2.87 -43.01 -35.08
C ALA A 35 3.48 -41.85 -34.24
N ALA A 36 4.81 -41.73 -34.23
CA ALA A 36 5.50 -40.63 -33.56
C ALA A 36 5.15 -39.28 -34.19
N HIS A 37 5.10 -39.20 -35.51
CA HIS A 37 4.70 -38.00 -36.25
C HIS A 37 3.25 -37.59 -35.95
N ASP A 38 2.31 -38.55 -35.96
CA ASP A 38 0.90 -38.30 -35.68
C ASP A 38 0.69 -37.84 -34.23
N ASN A 39 1.41 -38.44 -33.27
CA ASN A 39 1.41 -37.99 -31.88
C ASN A 39 1.95 -36.56 -31.74
N ALA A 40 3.07 -36.22 -32.41
CA ALA A 40 3.63 -34.89 -32.40
C ALA A 40 2.67 -33.85 -33.03
N LEU A 41 1.97 -34.21 -34.12
CA LEU A 41 0.95 -33.33 -34.70
C LEU A 41 -0.22 -33.08 -33.75
N ALA A 42 -0.70 -34.13 -33.06
CA ALA A 42 -1.76 -33.99 -32.05
C ALA A 42 -1.34 -33.09 -30.90
N GLU A 43 -0.10 -33.25 -30.41
CA GLU A 43 0.46 -32.39 -29.36
C GLU A 43 0.58 -30.94 -29.81
N VAL A 44 1.07 -30.69 -31.04
CA VAL A 44 1.13 -29.33 -31.60
C VAL A 44 -0.25 -28.68 -31.72
N GLN A 45 -1.27 -29.46 -32.10
CA GLN A 45 -2.64 -28.93 -32.14
C GLN A 45 -3.19 -28.59 -30.73
N ALA A 46 -2.94 -29.48 -29.78
CA ALA A 46 -3.33 -29.25 -28.38
C ALA A 46 -2.66 -27.98 -27.77
N LEU A 47 -1.34 -27.85 -28.00
CA LEU A 47 -0.57 -26.70 -27.58
C LEU A 47 -1.06 -25.40 -28.25
N LYS A 48 -1.37 -25.41 -29.51
CA LYS A 48 -1.96 -24.25 -30.22
C LYS A 48 -3.30 -23.84 -29.62
N ALA A 49 -4.15 -24.80 -29.29
CA ALA A 49 -5.43 -24.52 -28.63
C ALA A 49 -5.22 -23.92 -27.25
N GLN A 50 -4.29 -24.45 -26.45
CA GLN A 50 -3.93 -23.88 -25.15
C GLN A 50 -3.38 -22.45 -25.24
N VAL A 51 -2.49 -22.19 -26.19
CA VAL A 51 -1.95 -20.84 -26.43
C VAL A 51 -3.06 -19.86 -26.82
N ALA A 52 -4.00 -20.27 -27.66
CA ALA A 52 -5.14 -19.43 -28.03
C ALA A 52 -6.02 -19.10 -26.82
N ASP A 53 -6.35 -20.09 -26.00
CA ASP A 53 -7.15 -19.89 -24.77
C ASP A 53 -6.44 -18.99 -23.75
N LEU A 54 -5.15 -19.25 -23.48
CA LEU A 54 -4.34 -18.42 -22.59
C LEU A 54 -4.19 -16.99 -23.09
N THR A 55 -4.08 -16.79 -24.39
CA THR A 55 -4.03 -15.46 -25.01
C THR A 55 -5.35 -14.72 -24.79
N ASP A 56 -6.47 -15.38 -24.99
CA ASP A 56 -7.82 -14.81 -24.79
C ASP A 56 -8.05 -14.46 -23.31
N GLN A 57 -7.67 -15.35 -22.39
CA GLN A 57 -7.71 -15.09 -20.95
C GLN A 57 -6.82 -13.90 -20.57
N SER A 58 -5.61 -13.82 -21.11
CA SER A 58 -4.69 -12.69 -20.86
C SER A 58 -5.26 -11.36 -21.33
N LEU A 59 -5.86 -11.32 -22.54
CA LEU A 59 -6.48 -10.13 -23.09
C LEU A 59 -7.69 -9.68 -22.25
N ARG A 60 -8.52 -10.62 -21.79
CA ARG A 60 -9.65 -10.31 -20.89
C ARG A 60 -9.15 -9.76 -19.55
N ALA A 61 -8.15 -10.42 -18.94
CA ALA A 61 -7.59 -9.96 -17.67
C ALA A 61 -6.95 -8.57 -17.80
N GLN A 62 -6.28 -8.27 -18.92
CA GLN A 62 -5.75 -6.93 -19.19
C GLN A 62 -6.86 -5.88 -19.32
N ALA A 63 -7.93 -6.19 -20.04
CA ALA A 63 -9.06 -5.29 -20.19
C ALA A 63 -9.77 -5.01 -18.84
N GLU A 64 -9.95 -6.03 -18.03
CA GLU A 64 -10.50 -5.90 -16.68
C GLU A 64 -9.61 -5.06 -15.77
N ALA A 65 -8.30 -5.29 -15.80
CA ALA A 65 -7.33 -4.50 -15.04
C ALA A 65 -7.33 -3.02 -15.45
N GLN A 66 -7.38 -2.73 -16.75
CA GLN A 66 -7.49 -1.35 -17.26
C GLN A 66 -8.79 -0.68 -16.81
N ASN A 67 -9.93 -1.39 -16.87
CA ASN A 67 -11.20 -0.88 -16.42
C ASN A 67 -11.24 -0.63 -14.90
N ALA A 68 -10.64 -1.52 -14.12
CA ALA A 68 -10.51 -1.36 -12.68
C ALA A 68 -9.64 -0.14 -12.34
N ARG A 69 -8.52 0.02 -13.02
CA ARG A 69 -7.63 1.18 -12.85
C ARG A 69 -8.35 2.49 -13.17
N ARG A 70 -9.05 2.57 -14.30
CA ARG A 70 -9.80 3.76 -14.66
C ARG A 70 -10.85 4.11 -13.62
N ARG A 71 -11.62 3.12 -13.13
CA ARG A 71 -12.59 3.34 -12.05
C ARG A 71 -11.94 3.85 -10.77
N ALA A 72 -10.79 3.29 -10.40
CA ALA A 72 -10.04 3.74 -9.23
C ALA A 72 -9.53 5.19 -9.40
N ASP A 73 -9.00 5.54 -10.58
CA ASP A 73 -8.56 6.90 -10.88
C ASP A 73 -9.72 7.91 -10.82
N ASP A 74 -10.89 7.56 -11.37
CA ASP A 74 -12.10 8.39 -11.30
C ASP A 74 -12.57 8.57 -9.84
N GLU A 75 -12.50 7.54 -9.03
CA GLU A 75 -12.86 7.58 -7.62
C GLU A 75 -11.89 8.43 -6.80
N VAL A 76 -10.58 8.28 -7.03
CA VAL A 76 -9.55 9.15 -6.43
C VAL A 76 -9.77 10.62 -6.82
N ALA A 77 -10.11 10.90 -8.08
CA ALA A 77 -10.40 12.27 -8.53
C ALA A 77 -11.62 12.85 -7.80
N LYS A 78 -12.70 12.07 -7.62
CA LYS A 78 -13.88 12.47 -6.85
C LYS A 78 -13.52 12.75 -5.39
N VAL A 79 -12.83 11.80 -4.75
CA VAL A 79 -12.41 11.96 -3.35
C VAL A 79 -11.57 13.23 -3.17
N ARG A 80 -10.59 13.48 -4.06
CA ARG A 80 -9.77 14.70 -4.00
C ARG A 80 -10.61 15.97 -4.17
N LYS A 81 -11.60 15.97 -5.06
CA LYS A 81 -12.46 17.13 -5.31
C LYS A 81 -13.32 17.49 -4.10
N PHE A 82 -13.81 16.47 -3.38
CA PHE A 82 -14.73 16.65 -2.26
C PHE A 82 -14.09 16.38 -0.88
N ALA A 83 -12.76 16.14 -0.84
CA ALA A 83 -12.05 15.82 0.40
C ALA A 83 -12.21 16.88 1.51
N VAL A 84 -12.41 18.14 1.13
CA VAL A 84 -12.55 19.27 2.07
C VAL A 84 -14.01 19.68 2.31
N GLU A 85 -14.99 19.04 1.65
CA GLU A 85 -16.40 19.44 1.72
C GLU A 85 -16.95 19.32 3.15
N SER A 86 -16.79 18.16 3.76
CA SER A 86 -17.24 17.92 5.14
C SER A 86 -16.53 18.82 6.16
N PHE A 87 -15.24 19.11 5.93
CA PHE A 87 -14.50 20.05 6.76
C PHE A 87 -15.03 21.48 6.60
N ALA A 88 -15.26 21.93 5.37
CA ALA A 88 -15.81 23.24 5.09
C ALA A 88 -17.21 23.40 5.72
N GLU A 89 -18.09 22.41 5.52
CA GLU A 89 -19.42 22.39 6.16
C GLU A 89 -19.35 22.50 7.68
N SER A 90 -18.37 21.81 8.31
CA SER A 90 -18.22 21.86 9.77
C SER A 90 -17.76 23.21 10.31
N LEU A 91 -17.22 24.08 9.45
CA LEU A 91 -16.80 25.44 9.79
C LEU A 91 -17.89 26.50 9.61
N LEU A 92 -18.95 26.23 8.81
CA LEU A 92 -20.02 27.19 8.58
C LEU A 92 -20.70 27.68 9.87
N PRO A 93 -21.03 26.82 10.87
CA PRO A 93 -21.61 27.30 12.14
C PRO A 93 -20.68 28.22 12.94
N VAL A 94 -19.35 28.06 12.75
CA VAL A 94 -18.38 28.97 13.41
C VAL A 94 -18.43 30.34 12.79
N ILE A 95 -18.54 30.41 11.44
CA ILE A 95 -18.71 31.66 10.71
C ILE A 95 -20.01 32.35 11.13
N ASP A 96 -21.12 31.61 11.15
CA ASP A 96 -22.45 32.14 11.56
C ASP A 96 -22.39 32.71 12.95
N SER A 97 -21.71 32.06 13.91
CA SER A 97 -21.55 32.52 15.27
C SER A 97 -20.73 33.81 15.36
N LEU A 98 -19.65 33.92 14.57
CA LEU A 98 -18.84 35.13 14.48
C LEU A 98 -19.62 36.30 13.86
N GLU A 99 -20.37 36.05 12.78
CA GLU A 99 -21.22 37.06 12.15
C GLU A 99 -22.34 37.53 13.09
N ALA A 100 -22.94 36.64 13.86
CA ALA A 100 -23.92 36.99 14.88
C ALA A 100 -23.31 37.89 15.97
N ALA A 101 -22.09 37.56 16.43
CA ALA A 101 -21.40 38.35 17.43
C ALA A 101 -21.07 39.79 16.94
N LEU A 102 -20.71 39.92 15.67
CA LEU A 102 -20.41 41.22 15.03
C LEU A 102 -21.66 42.12 14.87
N LYS A 103 -22.88 41.59 14.90
CA LYS A 103 -24.14 42.33 14.78
C LYS A 103 -24.66 42.83 16.11
N ILE A 104 -24.03 42.49 17.23
CA ILE A 104 -24.45 42.93 18.56
C ILE A 104 -23.86 44.32 18.84
N ASP A 105 -24.68 45.32 18.79
CA ASP A 105 -24.29 46.68 19.20
C ASP A 105 -24.31 46.76 20.74
N ASN A 106 -23.26 47.38 21.33
CA ASN A 106 -23.14 47.64 22.77
C ASN A 106 -23.04 46.38 23.66
N ALA A 107 -22.44 45.26 23.16
CA ALA A 107 -22.17 44.10 23.98
C ALA A 107 -21.19 44.43 25.11
N SER A 108 -21.43 43.92 26.32
CA SER A 108 -20.46 44.04 27.42
C SER A 108 -19.21 43.18 27.11
N ALA A 109 -18.07 43.53 27.72
CA ALA A 109 -16.83 42.78 27.60
C ALA A 109 -17.00 41.32 28.04
N GLU A 110 -17.87 41.06 29.01
CA GLU A 110 -18.16 39.72 29.51
C GLU A 110 -18.98 38.92 28.51
N GLN A 111 -19.98 39.51 27.86
CA GLN A 111 -20.76 38.86 26.78
C GLN A 111 -19.90 38.57 25.57
N LEU A 112 -18.99 39.47 25.18
CA LEU A 112 -18.05 39.24 24.07
C LEU A 112 -17.10 38.09 24.40
N ARG A 113 -16.61 38.00 25.64
CA ARG A 113 -15.74 36.92 26.08
C ARG A 113 -16.46 35.57 26.03
N GLU A 114 -17.67 35.50 26.60
CA GLU A 114 -18.47 34.28 26.62
C GLU A 114 -18.80 33.81 25.20
N GLY A 115 -19.20 34.71 24.30
CA GLY A 115 -19.45 34.42 22.89
C GLY A 115 -18.20 33.91 22.17
N THR A 116 -17.05 34.53 22.43
CA THR A 116 -15.77 34.11 21.86
C THR A 116 -15.36 32.73 22.37
N GLU A 117 -15.52 32.46 23.66
CA GLU A 117 -15.23 31.13 24.23
C GLU A 117 -16.18 30.05 23.67
N ALA A 118 -17.46 30.37 23.46
CA ALA A 118 -18.41 29.49 22.85
C ALA A 118 -18.02 29.17 21.38
N THR A 119 -17.65 30.17 20.60
CA THR A 119 -17.19 30.01 19.22
C THR A 119 -15.89 29.21 19.13
N LEU A 120 -14.96 29.45 20.06
CA LEU A 120 -13.74 28.67 20.15
C LEU A 120 -14.04 27.16 20.40
N ARG A 121 -14.96 26.87 21.33
CA ARG A 121 -15.40 25.47 21.56
C ARG A 121 -16.03 24.86 20.34
N GLN A 122 -16.84 25.60 19.57
CA GLN A 122 -17.39 25.11 18.29
C GLN A 122 -16.30 24.81 17.29
N LEU A 123 -15.30 25.70 17.15
CA LEU A 123 -14.18 25.51 16.26
C LEU A 123 -13.36 24.23 16.62
N LEU A 124 -13.02 24.09 17.90
CA LEU A 124 -12.29 22.92 18.39
C LEU A 124 -13.07 21.62 18.13
N SER A 125 -14.39 21.62 18.37
CA SER A 125 -15.25 20.49 18.06
C SER A 125 -15.32 20.18 16.56
N ALA A 126 -15.34 21.20 15.69
CA ALA A 126 -15.28 21.02 14.25
C ALA A 126 -13.95 20.39 13.79
N LEU A 127 -12.85 20.83 14.37
CA LEU A 127 -11.51 20.27 14.13
C LEU A 127 -11.44 18.79 14.55
N GLU A 128 -11.92 18.48 15.76
CA GLU A 128 -11.89 17.14 16.33
C GLU A 128 -12.72 16.14 15.49
N ARG A 129 -13.92 16.53 15.04
CA ARG A 129 -14.76 15.72 14.12
C ARG A 129 -14.03 15.40 12.82
N ASN A 130 -13.13 16.27 12.38
CA ASN A 130 -12.30 16.07 11.19
C ASN A 130 -10.91 15.47 11.53
N LYS A 131 -10.79 14.83 12.71
CA LYS A 131 -9.57 14.16 13.18
C LYS A 131 -8.36 15.09 13.34
N VAL A 132 -8.61 16.38 13.51
CA VAL A 132 -7.59 17.35 13.90
C VAL A 132 -7.62 17.48 15.42
N VAL A 133 -6.57 17.00 16.06
CA VAL A 133 -6.44 16.93 17.52
C VAL A 133 -5.42 17.94 18.00
N GLU A 134 -5.74 18.65 19.10
CA GLU A 134 -4.83 19.58 19.74
C GLU A 134 -3.73 18.84 20.51
N VAL A 135 -2.49 19.26 20.32
CA VAL A 135 -1.32 18.82 21.10
C VAL A 135 -1.01 19.93 22.11
N ASN A 136 -1.34 19.68 23.36
CA ASN A 136 -1.16 20.63 24.44
C ASN A 136 -0.68 19.90 25.71
N PRO A 137 0.61 19.51 25.75
CA PRO A 137 1.15 18.75 26.86
C PRO A 137 1.03 19.56 28.18
N ALA A 138 0.66 18.87 29.23
CA ALA A 138 0.61 19.50 30.58
C ALA A 138 2.03 19.86 31.07
N ALA A 139 2.13 20.89 31.93
CA ALA A 139 3.38 21.16 32.60
C ALA A 139 3.85 19.93 33.42
N GLY A 140 5.12 19.57 33.32
CA GLY A 140 5.70 18.36 33.91
C GLY A 140 5.57 17.12 33.05
N ALA A 141 4.84 17.15 31.95
CA ALA A 141 4.83 16.02 30.99
C ALA A 141 6.20 15.84 30.34
N ARG A 142 6.57 14.61 30.06
CA ARG A 142 7.81 14.32 29.34
C ARG A 142 7.77 14.89 27.94
N PHE A 143 8.85 15.54 27.53
CA PHE A 143 8.99 16.06 26.17
C PHE A 143 9.00 14.91 25.14
N ASP A 144 8.15 15.03 24.12
CA ASP A 144 8.10 14.11 22.98
C ASP A 144 8.47 14.86 21.69
N PRO A 145 9.63 14.55 21.08
CA PRO A 145 10.04 15.20 19.83
C PRO A 145 9.19 14.83 18.62
N THR A 146 8.29 13.87 18.73
CA THR A 146 7.42 13.44 17.62
C THR A 146 6.38 14.50 17.28
N ASP A 147 5.79 15.16 18.29
CA ASP A 147 4.72 16.13 18.14
C ASP A 147 4.98 17.48 18.83
N GLN A 148 6.16 17.64 19.46
CA GLN A 148 6.60 18.82 20.19
C GLN A 148 7.93 19.33 19.67
N GLN A 149 8.14 20.65 19.74
CA GLN A 149 9.40 21.31 19.42
C GLN A 149 9.84 22.14 20.62
N ALA A 150 10.97 21.77 21.22
CA ALA A 150 11.58 22.57 22.27
C ALA A 150 12.27 23.80 21.67
N ILE A 151 11.83 24.99 22.08
CA ILE A 151 12.40 26.27 21.62
C ILE A 151 13.51 26.72 22.54
N SER A 152 13.38 26.48 23.84
CA SER A 152 14.41 26.83 24.82
C SER A 152 14.37 25.91 26.03
N MET A 153 15.52 25.83 26.70
CA MET A 153 15.66 25.21 28.01
C MET A 153 15.63 26.29 29.08
N VAL A 154 14.84 26.07 30.12
CA VAL A 154 14.71 27.02 31.23
C VAL A 154 15.03 26.33 32.55
N PRO A 155 15.68 27.03 33.49
CA PRO A 155 15.84 26.53 34.86
C PRO A 155 14.46 26.23 35.48
N SER A 156 14.27 25.05 36.01
CA SER A 156 13.05 24.61 36.64
C SER A 156 13.33 23.61 37.76
N GLU A 157 12.40 23.53 38.72
CA GLU A 157 12.43 22.50 39.76
C GLU A 157 11.98 21.13 39.25
N GLN A 158 11.40 21.10 38.04
CA GLN A 158 10.90 19.87 37.40
C GLN A 158 12.04 18.95 36.95
N GLU A 159 11.69 17.72 36.59
CA GLU A 159 12.66 16.78 36.05
C GLU A 159 13.21 17.28 34.70
N PRO A 160 14.50 17.02 34.41
CA PRO A 160 15.08 17.35 33.12
C PRO A 160 14.28 16.74 31.93
N ASN A 161 14.20 17.46 30.82
CA ASN A 161 13.45 17.06 29.64
C ASN A 161 11.92 16.93 29.85
N THR A 162 11.37 17.65 30.81
CA THR A 162 9.90 17.81 30.93
C THR A 162 9.47 19.17 30.40
N VAL A 163 8.22 19.24 29.93
CA VAL A 163 7.62 20.47 29.43
C VAL A 163 7.37 21.40 30.60
N VAL A 164 7.89 22.63 30.56
CA VAL A 164 7.65 23.66 31.55
C VAL A 164 6.47 24.52 31.14
N HIS A 165 6.48 25.05 29.90
CA HIS A 165 5.40 25.87 29.36
C HIS A 165 5.16 25.53 27.90
N VAL A 166 3.90 25.56 27.47
CA VAL A 166 3.47 25.54 26.09
C VAL A 166 3.35 26.96 25.57
N LEU A 167 4.25 27.35 24.68
CA LEU A 167 4.22 28.69 24.06
C LEU A 167 3.18 28.75 22.93
N GLN A 168 3.02 27.66 22.20
CA GLN A 168 2.03 27.53 21.15
C GLN A 168 1.55 26.07 21.06
N LYS A 169 0.25 25.88 21.06
CA LYS A 169 -0.36 24.57 20.92
C LYS A 169 -0.06 23.97 19.55
N GLY A 170 0.22 22.68 19.50
CA GLY A 170 0.36 21.90 18.28
C GLY A 170 -0.98 21.34 17.80
N TYR A 171 -0.96 20.78 16.57
CA TYR A 171 -2.11 20.08 16.01
C TYR A 171 -1.63 18.90 15.17
N THR A 172 -2.34 17.79 15.29
CA THR A 172 -2.16 16.61 14.44
C THR A 172 -3.42 16.36 13.64
N ILE A 173 -3.31 15.74 12.48
CA ILE A 173 -4.44 15.23 11.69
C ILE A 173 -4.23 13.73 11.45
N ALA A 174 -5.13 12.91 11.96
CA ALA A 174 -4.93 11.47 12.02
C ALA A 174 -3.54 11.15 12.61
N ASP A 175 -2.64 10.54 11.84
CA ASP A 175 -1.28 10.16 12.29
C ASP A 175 -0.19 11.15 11.84
N ARG A 176 -0.57 12.32 11.31
CA ARG A 176 0.37 13.30 10.77
C ARG A 176 0.37 14.58 11.58
N VAL A 177 1.55 15.06 11.97
CA VAL A 177 1.71 16.37 12.62
C VAL A 177 1.50 17.48 11.58
N LEU A 178 0.51 18.35 11.83
CA LEU A 178 0.28 19.57 11.06
C LEU A 178 1.19 20.69 11.53
N ARG A 179 1.33 20.81 12.84
CA ARG A 179 2.18 21.78 13.52
C ARG A 179 2.58 21.21 14.87
N PRO A 180 3.87 21.09 15.20
CA PRO A 180 4.29 20.68 16.53
C PRO A 180 3.92 21.73 17.58
N ALA A 181 3.72 21.29 18.81
CA ALA A 181 3.58 22.20 19.93
C ALA A 181 4.93 22.87 20.25
N LEU A 182 4.99 24.19 20.32
CA LEU A 182 6.19 24.89 20.74
C LEU A 182 6.23 24.96 22.26
N VAL A 183 7.26 24.37 22.85
CA VAL A 183 7.39 24.22 24.28
C VAL A 183 8.73 24.72 24.81
N THR A 184 8.77 25.12 26.10
CA THR A 184 10.00 25.24 26.86
C THR A 184 10.17 23.99 27.71
N VAL A 185 11.38 23.50 27.82
CA VAL A 185 11.71 22.29 28.59
C VAL A 185 12.63 22.60 29.78
N ALA A 186 12.54 21.79 30.83
CA ALA A 186 13.41 21.91 31.98
C ALA A 186 14.85 21.58 31.61
N ALA A 187 15.78 22.48 31.97
CA ALA A 187 17.20 22.28 31.78
C ALA A 187 17.70 21.15 32.69
N PRO A 188 18.75 20.42 32.28
CA PRO A 188 19.46 19.51 33.18
C PRO A 188 20.07 20.28 34.33
N LYS A 189 19.99 19.72 35.56
CA LYS A 189 20.58 20.30 36.77
C LYS A 189 22.10 20.14 36.74
#